data_64c95303860118b7f410fb50028529eb
#
_entry.id   64c95303860118b7f410fb50028529eb
#
_cell.length_a   1.000
_cell.length_b   1.000
_cell.length_c   1.000
_cell.angle_alpha   90.00
_cell.angle_beta   90.00
_cell.angle_gamma   90.00
#
_symmetry.space_group_name_H-M   'P 1'
#
loop_
_entity.id
_entity.type
_entity.pdbx_description
1 polymer ?
#
loop_
_entity_poly.entity_id
_entity_poly.type
_entity_poly.pdbx_seq_one_letter_code
_entity_poly.pdbx_strand_id
1 'polypeptide(L)' 'MRYEFIVRDPVSDLAAAELPELSSCPFPTGGTSMFGSVQDEADVLTLLARMANLGLVVVEVRRLPD' A
#
# COMPACT_ATOMS: atom_id res chain seq x y z
N MET A 1 4.28 3.00 13.81
CA MET A 1 5.34 2.63 12.83
C MET A 1 4.85 2.92 11.41
N ARG A 2 5.76 3.13 10.49
CA ARG A 2 5.43 3.49 9.11
C ARG A 2 5.85 2.37 8.18
N TYR A 3 5.00 2.08 7.18
CA TYR A 3 5.26 1.04 6.19
C TYR A 3 5.01 1.55 4.79
N GLU A 4 5.70 0.94 3.83
CA GLU A 4 5.51 1.16 2.40
C GLU A 4 5.19 -0.16 1.73
N PHE A 5 4.20 -0.13 0.84
CA PHE A 5 3.76 -1.27 0.04
C PHE A 5 3.98 -0.90 -1.42
N ILE A 6 4.83 -1.65 -2.12
CA ILE A 6 5.06 -1.42 -3.54
C ILE A 6 4.11 -2.29 -4.33
N VAL A 7 3.24 -1.64 -5.11
CA VAL A 7 2.23 -2.31 -5.93
C VAL A 7 2.72 -2.33 -7.37
N ARG A 8 2.57 -3.50 -8.02
CA ARG A 8 3.09 -3.72 -9.37
C ARG A 8 2.51 -2.78 -10.41
N ASP A 9 1.22 -2.46 -10.30
CA ASP A 9 0.47 -1.74 -11.32
C ASP A 9 0.04 -0.36 -10.82
N PRO A 10 -0.40 0.53 -11.73
CA PRO A 10 -1.05 1.77 -11.29
C PRO A 10 -2.28 1.48 -10.45
N VAL A 11 -2.52 2.29 -9.43
CA VAL A 11 -3.68 2.14 -8.54
C VAL A 11 -4.69 3.21 -8.90
N SER A 12 -5.93 2.79 -9.18
CA SER A 12 -7.01 3.72 -9.51
C SER A 12 -7.41 4.56 -8.29
N ASP A 13 -8.03 5.70 -8.54
CA ASP A 13 -8.53 6.56 -7.47
C ASP A 13 -9.57 5.82 -6.62
N LEU A 14 -10.39 4.97 -7.24
CA LEU A 14 -11.38 4.19 -6.50
C LEU A 14 -10.72 3.19 -5.55
N ALA A 15 -9.69 2.48 -6.02
CA ALA A 15 -8.96 1.54 -5.16
C ALA A 15 -8.22 2.27 -4.04
N ALA A 16 -7.58 3.40 -4.35
CA ALA A 16 -6.88 4.19 -3.34
C ALA A 16 -7.86 4.70 -2.27
N ALA A 17 -9.08 5.06 -2.65
CA ALA A 17 -10.09 5.53 -1.71
C ALA A 17 -10.53 4.46 -0.71
N GLU A 18 -10.39 3.18 -1.07
CA GLU A 18 -10.68 2.07 -0.15
C GLU A 18 -9.59 1.85 0.90
N LEU A 19 -8.46 2.56 0.76
CA LEU A 19 -7.33 2.48 1.68
C LEU A 19 -6.97 3.89 2.16
N PRO A 20 -7.89 4.57 2.87
CA PRO A 20 -7.70 5.98 3.22
C PRO A 20 -6.55 6.22 4.19
N GLU A 21 -6.12 5.20 4.91
CA GLU A 21 -4.98 5.29 5.83
C GLU A 21 -3.63 5.35 5.11
N LEU A 22 -3.60 5.08 3.80
CA LEU A 22 -2.38 5.10 3.01
C LEU A 22 -2.40 6.24 2.00
N SER A 23 -1.22 6.82 1.77
CA SER A 23 -0.98 7.73 0.65
C SER A 23 -0.45 6.94 -0.53
N SER A 24 -0.68 7.43 -1.74
CA SER A 24 -0.23 6.77 -2.97
C SER A 24 0.64 7.70 -3.78
N CYS A 25 1.73 7.16 -4.34
CA CYS A 25 2.61 7.89 -5.22
C CYS A 25 2.98 6.99 -6.40
N PRO A 26 2.60 7.34 -7.63
CA PRO A 26 2.94 6.52 -8.79
C PRO A 26 4.43 6.63 -9.12
N PHE A 27 5.01 5.52 -9.58
CA PHE A 27 6.37 5.52 -10.13
C PHE A 27 6.33 5.89 -11.61
N PRO A 28 7.34 6.61 -12.13
CA PRO A 28 7.40 6.94 -13.57
C PRO A 28 7.41 5.72 -14.48
N THR A 29 7.92 4.59 -13.99
CA THR A 29 8.03 3.34 -14.74
C THR A 29 6.79 2.44 -14.64
N GLY A 30 5.71 2.94 -14.06
CA GLY A 30 4.53 2.14 -13.70
C GLY A 30 4.65 1.65 -12.27
N GLY A 31 3.58 1.11 -11.72
CA GLY A 31 3.54 0.73 -10.33
C GLY A 31 3.27 1.90 -9.41
N THR A 32 3.07 1.60 -8.13
CA THR A 32 2.66 2.60 -7.16
C THR A 32 3.27 2.29 -5.80
N SER A 33 3.77 3.33 -5.13
CA SER A 33 4.14 3.25 -3.71
C SER A 33 2.93 3.65 -2.88
N MET A 34 2.49 2.78 -1.98
CA MET A 34 1.44 3.11 -1.01
C MET A 34 2.07 3.06 0.38
N PHE A 35 1.92 4.14 1.15
CA PHE A 35 2.64 4.26 2.41
C PHE A 35 1.79 4.97 3.47
N GLY A 36 2.09 4.68 4.72
CA GLY A 36 1.39 5.31 5.82
C GLY A 36 1.77 4.71 7.16
N SER A 37 1.13 5.22 8.21
CA SER A 37 1.34 4.76 9.57
C SER A 37 0.43 3.58 9.87
N VAL A 38 0.98 2.60 10.59
CA VAL A 38 0.22 1.45 11.10
C VAL A 38 0.47 1.34 12.60
N GLN A 39 -0.48 0.74 13.31
CA GLN A 39 -0.38 0.61 14.77
C GLN A 39 0.57 -0.52 15.16
N ASP A 40 0.49 -1.64 14.44
CA ASP A 40 1.29 -2.83 14.72
C ASP A 40 1.42 -3.69 13.47
N GLU A 41 2.11 -4.81 13.60
CA GLU A 41 2.32 -5.73 12.48
C GLU A 41 1.03 -6.41 12.02
N ALA A 42 0.05 -6.58 12.91
CA ALA A 42 -1.24 -7.13 12.53
C ALA A 42 -1.97 -6.21 11.55
N ASP A 43 -1.81 -4.89 11.69
CA ASP A 43 -2.37 -3.93 10.74
C ASP A 43 -1.77 -4.11 9.35
N VAL A 44 -0.48 -4.45 9.25
CA VAL A 44 0.17 -4.71 7.97
C VAL A 44 -0.50 -5.88 7.27
N LEU A 45 -0.77 -6.97 8.01
CA LEU A 45 -1.43 -8.14 7.44
C LEU A 45 -2.86 -7.81 7.01
N THR A 46 -3.58 -7.00 7.78
CA THR A 46 -4.92 -6.56 7.44
C THR A 46 -4.92 -5.73 6.15
N LEU A 47 -3.96 -4.82 6.01
CA LEU A 47 -3.83 -4.01 4.81
C LEU A 47 -3.50 -4.87 3.59
N LEU A 48 -2.61 -5.83 3.74
CA LEU A 48 -2.27 -6.76 2.65
C LEU A 48 -3.49 -7.54 2.17
N ALA A 49 -4.33 -8.01 3.11
CA ALA A 49 -5.55 -8.72 2.76
C ALA A 49 -6.53 -7.81 2.02
N ARG A 50 -6.68 -6.57 2.47
CA ARG A 50 -7.55 -5.59 1.80
C ARG A 50 -7.05 -5.27 0.39
N MET A 51 -5.73 -5.11 0.24
CA MET A 51 -5.11 -4.88 -1.07
C MET A 51 -5.38 -6.05 -2.02
N ALA A 52 -5.21 -7.28 -1.52
CA ALA A 52 -5.47 -8.48 -2.32
C ALA A 52 -6.94 -8.54 -2.77
N ASN A 53 -7.86 -8.17 -1.88
CA ASN A 53 -9.29 -8.13 -2.22
C ASN A 53 -9.62 -7.09 -3.29
N LEU A 54 -8.80 -6.04 -3.40
CA LEU A 54 -8.93 -5.02 -4.43
C LEU A 54 -8.23 -5.40 -5.74
N GLY A 55 -7.62 -6.57 -5.79
CA GLY A 55 -6.88 -7.03 -6.97
C GLY A 55 -5.50 -6.42 -7.12
N LEU A 56 -4.98 -5.78 -6.08
CA LEU A 56 -3.64 -5.19 -6.12
C LEU A 56 -2.59 -6.25 -5.88
N VAL A 57 -1.51 -6.22 -6.67
CA VAL A 57 -0.40 -7.16 -6.52
C VAL A 57 0.74 -6.43 -5.82
N VAL A 58 0.99 -6.79 -4.56
CA VAL A 58 2.07 -6.19 -3.76
C VAL A 58 3.34 -6.98 -4.02
N VAL A 59 4.39 -6.30 -4.47
CA VAL A 59 5.65 -6.93 -4.82
C VAL A 59 6.72 -6.73 -3.75
N GLU A 60 6.54 -5.75 -2.88
CA GLU A 60 7.47 -5.48 -1.80
C GLU A 60 6.73 -4.79 -0.64
N VAL A 61 7.10 -5.16 0.58
CA VAL A 61 6.63 -4.50 1.80
C VAL A 61 7.87 -4.18 2.62
N ARG A 62 7.98 -2.94 3.09
CA ARG A 62 9.11 -2.57 3.94
C ARG A 62 8.71 -1.55 4.99
N ARG A 63 9.37 -1.65 6.13
CA ARG A 63 9.21 -0.68 7.21
C ARG A 63 10.04 0.55 6.89
N LEU A 64 9.43 1.72 7.07
CA LEU A 64 10.10 3.00 6.88
C LEU A 64 10.57 3.54 8.23
N PRO A 65 11.61 4.39 8.25
CA PRO A 65 11.98 5.11 9.47
C PRO A 65 10.84 5.98 9.97
N ASP A 66 10.68 6.01 11.27
CA ASP A 66 9.69 6.88 11.90
C ASP A 66 10.20 8.30 12.03
#